data_73521c452ce4acc36ab7f24a37748f3b
#
_entry.id   73521c452ce4acc36ab7f24a37748f3b
#
_cell.length_a   1.000
_cell.length_b   1.000
_cell.length_c   1.000
_cell.angle_alpha   90.00
_cell.angle_beta   90.00
_cell.angle_gamma   90.00
#
_symmetry.space_group_name_H-M   'P 1'
#
loop_
_entity.id
_entity.type
_entity.pdbx_description
1 polymer ?
#
loop_
_entity_poly.entity_id
_entity_poly.type
_entity_poly.pdbx_seq_one_letter_code
_entity_poly.pdbx_strand_id
1 'polypeptide(L)'
;MKKLFCYFLFIFTFISCQEDIKFNTPTFQGVKDNEFWRAVSYEATLSNTNALTLKAYTRNEIVTLKTNSIAINRYVLGTDTSNTATYEITNKTETMIFSTRTNFGNGEIVISEYDAVNKTVSGTFIFNIDSTENNPLFASSVNFQNGFFYKIPIN
;
A
#
# COMPACT_ATOMS: atom_id res chain seq x y z
N MET A 1 38.04 -2.10 -56.49
CA MET A 1 38.30 -2.13 -55.04
C MET A 1 37.63 -0.96 -54.34
N LYS A 2 36.41 -0.55 -54.67
CA LYS A 2 35.71 0.56 -54.03
C LYS A 2 34.31 0.19 -53.49
N LYS A 3 33.95 -1.10 -53.47
CA LYS A 3 32.63 -1.56 -53.00
C LYS A 3 32.66 -2.37 -51.69
N LEU A 4 33.81 -2.55 -51.06
CA LEU A 4 33.94 -3.36 -49.87
C LEU A 4 34.03 -2.52 -48.59
N PHE A 5 34.02 -1.18 -48.70
CA PHE A 5 34.17 -0.27 -47.55
C PHE A 5 32.83 0.19 -46.95
N CYS A 6 31.72 -0.09 -47.62
CA CYS A 6 30.39 0.34 -47.15
C CYS A 6 29.68 -0.66 -46.23
N TYR A 7 30.21 -1.87 -46.05
CA TYR A 7 29.56 -2.88 -45.18
C TYR A 7 30.06 -2.88 -43.75
N PHE A 8 31.07 -2.08 -43.44
CA PHE A 8 31.66 -2.06 -42.10
C PHE A 8 31.11 -0.97 -41.18
N LEU A 9 30.14 -0.18 -41.63
CA LEU A 9 29.65 0.98 -40.88
C LEU A 9 28.23 0.78 -40.28
N PHE A 10 27.70 -0.46 -40.23
CA PHE A 10 26.32 -0.69 -39.76
C PHE A 10 26.22 -1.63 -38.57
N ILE A 11 27.34 -1.84 -37.85
CA ILE A 11 27.30 -2.48 -36.52
C ILE A 11 27.41 -1.37 -35.47
N PHE A 12 26.50 -0.41 -35.48
CA PHE A 12 26.23 0.41 -34.30
C PHE A 12 25.33 -0.42 -33.37
N THR A 13 26.00 -1.10 -32.49
CA THR A 13 25.49 -1.73 -31.30
C THR A 13 24.44 -0.83 -30.65
N PHE A 14 23.18 -1.31 -30.61
CA PHE A 14 22.19 -0.86 -29.67
C PHE A 14 22.66 -1.32 -28.27
N ILE A 15 23.56 -0.57 -27.66
CA ILE A 15 23.74 -0.64 -26.22
C ILE A 15 22.50 0.06 -25.65
N SER A 16 21.42 -0.70 -25.54
CA SER A 16 20.30 -0.33 -24.70
C SER A 16 20.81 -0.32 -23.26
N CYS A 17 21.15 0.85 -22.81
CA CYS A 17 21.38 1.10 -21.40
C CYS A 17 20.00 0.91 -20.73
N GLN A 18 19.69 -0.29 -20.27
CA GLN A 18 18.63 -0.52 -19.32
C GLN A 18 19.15 0.01 -17.97
N GLU A 19 18.98 1.31 -17.75
CA GLU A 19 19.04 1.82 -16.40
C GLU A 19 17.86 1.18 -15.65
N ASP A 20 18.15 0.26 -14.74
CA ASP A 20 17.23 -0.13 -13.70
C ASP A 20 16.89 1.12 -12.89
N ILE A 21 15.81 1.79 -13.26
CA ILE A 21 15.25 2.90 -12.48
C ILE A 21 14.76 2.27 -11.17
N LYS A 22 15.65 2.23 -10.20
CA LYS A 22 15.27 1.88 -8.83
C LYS A 22 14.40 3.02 -8.31
N PHE A 23 13.09 2.87 -8.45
CA PHE A 23 12.12 3.71 -7.75
C PHE A 23 12.30 3.48 -6.24
N ASN A 24 13.20 4.27 -5.66
CA ASN A 24 13.52 4.18 -4.24
C ASN A 24 12.64 5.14 -3.41
N THR A 25 11.60 5.70 -4.03
CA THR A 25 10.71 6.66 -3.39
C THR A 25 9.63 5.90 -2.62
N PRO A 26 9.57 6.06 -1.31
CA PRO A 26 8.50 5.48 -0.52
C PRO A 26 7.12 5.86 -1.06
N THR A 27 6.20 4.91 -1.10
CA THR A 27 4.86 5.15 -1.60
C THR A 27 3.83 4.27 -0.90
N PHE A 28 2.62 4.79 -0.78
CA PHE A 28 1.46 4.05 -0.27
C PHE A 28 0.27 4.36 -1.19
N GLN A 29 -0.21 3.37 -1.93
CA GLN A 29 -1.26 3.56 -2.94
C GLN A 29 -2.04 2.28 -3.20
N GLY A 30 -3.15 2.38 -3.94
CA GLY A 30 -4.00 1.27 -4.33
C GLY A 30 -5.13 1.72 -5.24
N VAL A 31 -6.11 0.85 -5.43
CA VAL A 31 -7.37 1.14 -6.11
C VAL A 31 -8.48 1.08 -5.06
N LYS A 32 -9.15 2.19 -4.81
CA LYS A 32 -10.29 2.30 -3.91
C LYS A 32 -11.57 2.47 -4.73
N ASP A 33 -12.50 1.57 -4.58
CA ASP A 33 -13.81 1.62 -5.27
C ASP A 33 -13.68 1.85 -6.79
N ASN A 34 -12.69 1.17 -7.41
CA ASN A 34 -12.28 1.27 -8.83
C ASN A 34 -11.60 2.59 -9.23
N GLU A 35 -11.26 3.47 -8.29
CA GLU A 35 -10.51 4.69 -8.53
C GLU A 35 -9.10 4.61 -7.97
N PHE A 36 -8.13 5.23 -8.67
CA PHE A 36 -6.76 5.29 -8.17
C PHE A 36 -6.69 6.13 -6.89
N TRP A 37 -6.13 5.54 -5.85
CA TRP A 37 -5.93 6.17 -4.55
C TRP A 37 -4.45 6.19 -4.19
N ARG A 38 -3.94 7.32 -3.76
CA ARG A 38 -2.55 7.48 -3.31
C ARG A 38 -2.46 8.43 -2.12
N ALA A 39 -1.74 8.00 -1.10
CA ALA A 39 -1.44 8.83 0.05
C ALA A 39 -0.50 9.99 -0.31
N VAL A 40 -0.72 11.14 0.33
CA VAL A 40 0.18 12.31 0.28
C VAL A 40 1.21 12.29 1.40
N SER A 41 0.91 11.57 2.48
CA SER A 41 1.84 11.29 3.58
C SER A 41 1.52 9.95 4.22
N TYR A 42 2.49 9.38 4.89
CA TYR A 42 2.38 8.07 5.54
C TYR A 42 3.34 7.99 6.72
N GLU A 43 3.04 7.12 7.67
CA GLU A 43 3.88 6.78 8.80
C GLU A 43 3.78 5.29 9.13
N ALA A 44 4.83 4.74 9.69
CA ALA A 44 4.86 3.40 10.25
C ALA A 44 5.43 3.45 11.66
N THR A 45 4.82 2.71 12.56
CA THR A 45 5.28 2.57 13.96
C THR A 45 5.28 1.10 14.38
N LEU A 46 6.25 0.76 15.24
CA LEU A 46 6.31 -0.55 15.90
C LEU A 46 6.00 -0.40 17.38
N SER A 47 5.17 -1.29 17.89
CA SER A 47 4.98 -1.44 19.32
C SER A 47 6.14 -2.21 19.98
N ASN A 48 6.20 -2.20 21.30
CA ASN A 48 7.16 -3.00 22.07
C ASN A 48 6.99 -4.54 21.83
N THR A 49 5.87 -4.96 21.28
CA THR A 49 5.58 -6.36 20.92
C THR A 49 5.81 -6.66 19.46
N ASN A 50 6.48 -5.76 18.72
CA ASN A 50 6.70 -5.83 17.28
C ASN A 50 5.42 -5.81 16.42
N ALA A 51 4.28 -5.37 16.98
CA ALA A 51 3.09 -5.12 16.18
C ALA A 51 3.30 -3.87 15.32
N LEU A 52 2.98 -3.97 14.03
CA LEU A 52 3.14 -2.88 13.07
C LEU A 52 1.83 -2.09 12.96
N THR A 53 1.93 -0.78 12.93
CA THR A 53 0.86 0.12 12.51
C THR A 53 1.35 1.00 11.37
N LEU A 54 0.66 0.94 10.24
CA LEU A 54 0.87 1.80 9.08
C LEU A 54 -0.31 2.76 8.99
N LYS A 55 -0.05 4.05 8.80
CA LYS A 55 -1.07 5.04 8.48
C LYS A 55 -0.71 5.79 7.21
N ALA A 56 -1.69 6.00 6.38
CA ALA A 56 -1.56 6.68 5.11
C ALA A 56 -2.69 7.72 4.96
N TYR A 57 -2.31 8.93 4.62
CA TYR A 57 -3.17 10.09 4.67
C TYR A 57 -3.37 10.69 3.28
N THR A 58 -4.59 11.05 2.95
CA THR A 58 -4.92 12.03 1.91
C THR A 58 -5.42 13.32 2.58
N ARG A 59 -6.05 14.23 1.82
CA ARG A 59 -6.58 15.46 2.38
C ARG A 59 -7.69 15.24 3.41
N ASN A 60 -8.51 14.23 3.19
CA ASN A 60 -9.72 13.96 3.96
C ASN A 60 -9.95 12.48 4.26
N GLU A 61 -8.96 11.63 3.98
CA GLU A 61 -9.06 10.19 4.20
C GLU A 61 -7.82 9.68 4.93
N ILE A 62 -8.00 8.66 5.76
CA ILE A 62 -6.92 7.96 6.45
C ILE A 62 -7.13 6.46 6.27
N VAL A 63 -6.12 5.77 5.77
CA VAL A 63 -6.05 4.30 5.82
C VAL A 63 -5.11 3.91 6.94
N THR A 64 -5.57 3.06 7.84
CA THR A 64 -4.75 2.47 8.92
C THR A 64 -4.72 0.96 8.76
N LEU A 65 -3.52 0.40 8.63
CA LEU A 65 -3.30 -1.05 8.60
C LEU A 65 -2.54 -1.45 9.88
N LYS A 66 -3.04 -2.47 10.57
CA LYS A 66 -2.39 -3.02 11.78
C LYS A 66 -2.16 -4.51 11.61
N THR A 67 -0.97 -4.96 11.99
CA THR A 67 -0.63 -6.38 12.09
C THR A 67 -0.06 -6.67 13.48
N ASN A 68 -0.29 -7.87 13.98
CA ASN A 68 0.23 -8.29 15.28
C ASN A 68 1.75 -8.51 15.28
N SER A 69 2.41 -8.49 14.11
CA SER A 69 3.85 -8.63 13.95
C SER A 69 4.32 -7.93 12.68
N ILE A 70 5.61 -7.55 12.62
CA ILE A 70 6.30 -7.05 11.42
C ILE A 70 6.94 -8.18 10.59
N ALA A 71 6.85 -9.43 11.01
CA ALA A 71 7.44 -10.54 10.27
C ALA A 71 6.90 -10.63 8.85
N ILE A 72 7.75 -11.05 7.91
CA ILE A 72 7.34 -11.34 6.52
C ILE A 72 6.29 -12.45 6.56
N ASN A 73 5.03 -12.10 6.34
CA ASN A 73 3.89 -13.01 6.42
C ASN A 73 2.64 -12.39 5.79
N ARG A 74 1.61 -13.21 5.66
CA ARG A 74 0.25 -12.84 5.30
C ARG A 74 -0.62 -12.74 6.56
N TYR A 75 -1.23 -11.59 6.78
CA TYR A 75 -2.09 -11.29 7.92
C TYR A 75 -3.53 -11.17 7.44
N VAL A 76 -4.36 -12.15 7.77
CA VAL A 76 -5.76 -12.20 7.36
C VAL A 76 -6.58 -11.21 8.19
N LEU A 77 -7.49 -10.49 7.54
CA LEU A 77 -8.40 -9.53 8.14
C LEU A 77 -9.80 -10.13 8.33
N GLY A 78 -10.56 -9.60 9.28
CA GLY A 78 -11.95 -10.01 9.51
C GLY A 78 -12.12 -11.29 10.34
N THR A 79 -11.04 -11.97 10.72
CA THR A 79 -11.08 -13.18 11.54
C THR A 79 -11.08 -12.87 13.04
N ASP A 80 -10.30 -11.87 13.41
CA ASP A 80 -10.15 -11.40 14.79
C ASP A 80 -9.83 -9.89 14.81
N THR A 81 -9.39 -9.37 15.94
CA THR A 81 -9.00 -7.97 16.11
C THR A 81 -7.49 -7.76 16.17
N SER A 82 -6.68 -8.82 15.99
CA SER A 82 -5.23 -8.76 16.06
C SER A 82 -4.64 -8.08 14.81
N ASN A 83 -5.30 -8.29 13.66
CA ASN A 83 -4.96 -7.67 12.39
C ASN A 83 -6.17 -6.90 11.90
N THR A 84 -6.00 -5.62 11.60
CA THR A 84 -7.13 -4.78 11.18
C THR A 84 -6.75 -3.83 10.05
N ALA A 85 -7.71 -3.55 9.18
CA ALA A 85 -7.69 -2.42 8.28
C ALA A 85 -8.82 -1.46 8.67
N THR A 86 -8.50 -0.18 8.70
CA THR A 86 -9.46 0.88 8.98
C THR A 86 -9.35 1.93 7.91
N TYR A 87 -10.49 2.36 7.39
CA TYR A 87 -10.59 3.52 6.49
C TYR A 87 -11.48 4.56 7.15
N GLU A 88 -10.95 5.76 7.24
CA GLU A 88 -11.64 6.91 7.80
C GLU A 88 -11.77 7.98 6.72
N ILE A 89 -12.96 8.53 6.56
CA ILE A 89 -13.23 9.63 5.64
C ILE A 89 -13.98 10.74 6.37
N THR A 90 -13.49 11.96 6.19
CA THR A 90 -14.12 13.18 6.76
C THR A 90 -14.72 14.01 5.64
N ASN A 91 -16.01 14.28 5.71
CA ASN A 91 -16.74 15.16 4.83
C ASN A 91 -17.22 16.38 5.60
N LYS A 92 -16.57 17.54 5.39
CA LYS A 92 -16.87 18.82 6.06
C LYS A 92 -16.87 18.70 7.58
N THR A 93 -17.95 18.24 8.18
CA THR A 93 -18.17 18.18 9.64
C THR A 93 -18.37 16.78 10.17
N GLU A 94 -18.55 15.80 9.30
CA GLU A 94 -18.82 14.41 9.70
C GLU A 94 -17.67 13.50 9.30
N THR A 95 -17.36 12.54 10.16
CA THR A 95 -16.36 11.52 9.92
C THR A 95 -17.01 10.16 9.97
N MET A 96 -16.76 9.33 8.97
CA MET A 96 -17.19 7.94 8.93
C MET A 96 -15.99 7.01 8.98
N ILE A 97 -16.12 5.93 9.73
CA ILE A 97 -15.06 4.96 9.96
C ILE A 97 -15.54 3.57 9.56
N PHE A 98 -14.78 2.95 8.66
CA PHE A 98 -14.92 1.55 8.27
C PHE A 98 -13.76 0.77 8.89
N SER A 99 -14.06 -0.33 9.57
CA SER A 99 -12.99 -1.14 10.19
C SER A 99 -13.32 -2.63 10.13
N THR A 100 -12.32 -3.42 9.72
CA THR A 100 -12.41 -4.87 9.86
C THR A 100 -12.35 -5.26 11.34
N ARG A 101 -13.12 -6.28 11.71
CA ARG A 101 -13.17 -6.85 13.07
C ARG A 101 -13.64 -8.29 12.99
N THR A 102 -13.68 -8.99 14.09
CA THR A 102 -14.15 -10.39 14.15
C THR A 102 -15.46 -10.60 13.41
N ASN A 103 -15.46 -11.48 12.40
CA ASN A 103 -16.57 -11.80 11.52
C ASN A 103 -17.16 -10.59 10.75
N PHE A 104 -16.35 -9.55 10.53
CA PHE A 104 -16.81 -8.35 9.82
C PHE A 104 -15.72 -7.76 8.94
N GLY A 105 -16.06 -7.53 7.66
CA GLY A 105 -15.11 -7.20 6.63
C GLY A 105 -14.21 -8.39 6.29
N ASN A 106 -13.38 -8.25 5.28
CA ASN A 106 -12.41 -9.26 4.86
C ASN A 106 -11.22 -8.62 4.16
N GLY A 107 -10.19 -9.41 3.93
CA GLY A 107 -9.00 -8.98 3.22
C GLY A 107 -7.73 -9.54 3.84
N GLU A 108 -6.62 -8.92 3.50
CA GLU A 108 -5.30 -9.29 4.01
C GLU A 108 -4.31 -8.14 3.92
N ILE A 109 -3.30 -8.21 4.76
CA ILE A 109 -2.08 -7.41 4.69
C ILE A 109 -0.94 -8.40 4.51
N VAL A 110 -0.10 -8.19 3.51
CA VAL A 110 1.09 -9.02 3.27
C VAL A 110 2.32 -8.15 3.47
N ILE A 111 3.15 -8.49 4.44
CA ILE A 111 4.48 -7.90 4.58
C ILE A 111 5.43 -8.74 3.73
N SER A 112 5.99 -8.13 2.69
CA SER A 112 6.91 -8.80 1.74
C SER A 112 8.38 -8.52 2.05
N GLU A 113 8.67 -7.41 2.74
CA GLU A 113 10.02 -6.99 3.08
C GLU A 113 10.02 -6.18 4.38
N TYR A 114 10.98 -6.48 5.24
CA TYR A 114 11.35 -5.65 6.39
C TYR A 114 12.85 -5.48 6.41
N ASP A 115 13.30 -4.25 6.21
CA ASP A 115 14.71 -3.87 6.30
C ASP A 115 14.99 -3.28 7.68
N ALA A 116 15.60 -4.08 8.55
CA ALA A 116 15.92 -3.66 9.92
C ALA A 116 17.05 -2.63 9.98
N VAL A 117 17.92 -2.58 8.95
CA VAL A 117 19.05 -1.64 8.89
C VAL A 117 18.56 -0.24 8.51
N ASN A 118 17.77 -0.15 7.44
CA ASN A 118 17.19 1.11 6.97
C ASN A 118 15.86 1.44 7.65
N LYS A 119 15.37 0.56 8.53
CA LYS A 119 14.08 0.68 9.22
C LYS A 119 12.94 0.99 8.26
N THR A 120 12.77 0.14 7.24
CA THR A 120 11.69 0.30 6.26
C THR A 120 10.88 -0.98 6.12
N VAL A 121 9.62 -0.84 5.72
CA VAL A 121 8.72 -1.94 5.47
C VAL A 121 8.04 -1.79 4.11
N SER A 122 7.89 -2.91 3.40
CA SER A 122 7.18 -2.99 2.11
C SER A 122 6.18 -4.15 2.13
N GLY A 123 5.11 -4.01 1.37
CA GLY A 123 4.09 -5.04 1.27
C GLY A 123 2.89 -4.63 0.45
N THR A 124 1.85 -5.45 0.53
CA THR A 124 0.58 -5.25 -0.17
C THR A 124 -0.60 -5.35 0.79
N PHE A 125 -1.75 -4.84 0.36
CA PHE A 125 -3.00 -4.97 1.11
C PHE A 125 -4.21 -4.99 0.18
N ILE A 126 -5.22 -5.70 0.61
CA ILE A 126 -6.57 -5.66 0.06
C ILE A 126 -7.56 -5.74 1.23
N PHE A 127 -8.66 -5.02 1.15
CA PHE A 127 -9.77 -5.18 2.09
C PHE A 127 -11.09 -4.69 1.53
N ASN A 128 -12.16 -5.30 2.03
CA ASN A 128 -13.53 -4.89 1.78
C ASN A 128 -14.29 -4.79 3.11
N ILE A 129 -14.97 -3.67 3.33
CA ILE A 129 -15.69 -3.40 4.57
C ILE A 129 -17.01 -2.72 4.22
N ASP A 130 -18.11 -3.31 4.68
CA ASP A 130 -19.42 -2.69 4.57
C ASP A 130 -19.63 -1.67 5.71
N SER A 131 -20.46 -0.67 5.48
CA SER A 131 -20.87 0.24 6.53
C SER A 131 -21.82 -0.44 7.51
N THR A 132 -21.68 -0.12 8.79
CA THR A 132 -22.67 -0.45 9.81
C THR A 132 -23.68 0.66 10.03
N GLU A 133 -23.46 1.81 9.39
CA GLU A 133 -24.29 3.00 9.51
C GLU A 133 -24.95 3.31 8.17
N ASN A 134 -26.21 3.67 8.22
CA ASN A 134 -26.95 4.13 7.04
C ASN A 134 -26.88 5.65 6.94
N ASN A 135 -25.74 6.19 6.57
CA ASN A 135 -25.51 7.62 6.37
C ASN A 135 -25.47 7.95 4.87
N PRO A 136 -26.47 8.68 4.31
CA PRO A 136 -26.54 8.95 2.89
C PRO A 136 -25.43 9.87 2.35
N LEU A 137 -24.62 10.47 3.24
CA LEU A 137 -23.51 11.33 2.85
C LEU A 137 -22.23 10.53 2.53
N PHE A 138 -22.21 9.24 2.83
CA PHE A 138 -21.06 8.36 2.63
C PHE A 138 -21.46 7.10 1.86
N ALA A 139 -20.48 6.43 1.27
CA ALA A 139 -20.68 5.13 0.65
C ALA A 139 -21.12 4.09 1.67
N SER A 140 -21.85 3.07 1.23
CA SER A 140 -22.29 1.95 2.08
C SER A 140 -21.19 0.90 2.28
N SER A 141 -20.10 0.96 1.54
CA SER A 141 -18.95 0.07 1.63
C SER A 141 -17.69 0.78 1.14
N VAL A 142 -16.53 0.24 1.48
CA VAL A 142 -15.24 0.61 0.91
C VAL A 142 -14.50 -0.65 0.49
N ASN A 143 -13.95 -0.62 -0.73
CA ASN A 143 -13.17 -1.71 -1.28
C ASN A 143 -11.80 -1.19 -1.74
N PHE A 144 -10.73 -1.75 -1.15
CA PHE A 144 -9.36 -1.52 -1.61
C PHE A 144 -8.81 -2.74 -2.31
N GLN A 145 -8.33 -2.56 -3.53
CA GLN A 145 -7.69 -3.58 -4.37
C GLN A 145 -6.30 -3.09 -4.79
N ASN A 146 -5.42 -4.05 -5.11
CA ASN A 146 -4.09 -3.76 -5.62
C ASN A 146 -3.33 -2.73 -4.76
N GLY A 147 -3.60 -2.73 -3.45
CA GLY A 147 -2.93 -1.85 -2.52
C GLY A 147 -1.49 -2.29 -2.31
N PHE A 148 -0.57 -1.32 -2.27
CA PHE A 148 0.80 -1.59 -1.87
C PHE A 148 1.42 -0.42 -1.11
N PHE A 149 2.33 -0.76 -0.23
CA PHE A 149 3.21 0.16 0.46
C PHE A 149 4.65 -0.27 0.21
N TYR A 150 5.50 0.70 -0.08
CA TYR A 150 6.88 0.45 -0.47
C TYR A 150 7.85 1.31 0.31
N LYS A 151 8.79 0.67 1.00
CA LYS A 151 9.85 1.31 1.80
C LYS A 151 9.36 2.41 2.73
N ILE A 152 8.23 2.16 3.39
CA ILE A 152 7.70 3.10 4.39
C ILE A 152 8.65 3.13 5.59
N PRO A 153 9.18 4.31 5.98
CA PRO A 153 10.07 4.42 7.12
C PRO A 153 9.33 4.17 8.44
N ILE A 154 9.98 3.43 9.33
CA ILE A 154 9.47 3.09 10.66
C ILE A 154 10.12 4.04 11.67
N ASN A 155 9.27 4.77 12.40
CA ASN A 155 9.66 5.73 13.43
C ASN A 155 9.74 5.08 14.81
#